data_be3ee687070c0ee5c957c5435650d9c6
#
_entry.id   be3ee687070c0ee5c957c5435650d9c6
#
_cell.length_a   1.000
_cell.length_b   1.000
_cell.length_c   1.000
_cell.angle_alpha   90.00
_cell.angle_beta   90.00
_cell.angle_gamma   90.00
#
_symmetry.space_group_name_H-M   'P 1'
#
loop_
_entity.id
_entity.type
_entity.pdbx_description
1 polymer ?
#
loop_
_entity_poly.entity_id
_entity_poly.type
_entity_poly.pdbx_seq_one_letter_code
_entity_poly.pdbx_strand_id
1 'polypeptide(L)'
;MGPAHGETACEAWTIMSVTTSSAHLRIDASDTGARVDKIVSVRDGQSSLFQEFTITGLNGAYSYGTHPILDLSSFPVGTARISTGALRWASVVPGIFSDPNAGETQILDPGAEFEDLAVIPMIDGGVLDLSNYPTATAHEDLVMLTQKGDEQHLGWTAVSVPGYTWIALKNVRDFPSTLLWVSNGGRTQVPWQGRHVGRLGVEDVCSYFHRGLVDSRKDLLSHLGIPTTREFGESETTTLRSLQFAVDTPAEFGRVIAIETPAAGRVRIIDEEGRSVESKIDWEFVLPKK
;
A
#
# COMPACT_ATOMS: atom_id res chain seq x y z
N MET A 1 9.73 17.69 14.96
CA MET A 1 8.73 16.96 14.09
C MET A 1 9.37 16.94 12.71
N GLY A 2 9.65 15.76 12.16
CA GLY A 2 10.28 15.63 10.85
C GLY A 2 9.33 16.02 9.70
N PRO A 3 9.82 16.00 8.45
CA PRO A 3 9.02 16.31 7.27
C PRO A 3 7.89 15.28 7.06
N ALA A 4 6.86 15.65 6.30
CA ALA A 4 5.78 14.74 5.94
C ALA A 4 6.37 13.50 5.24
N HIS A 5 5.92 12.30 5.62
CA HIS A 5 6.44 11.01 5.17
C HIS A 5 7.92 10.73 5.50
N GLY A 6 8.56 11.57 6.34
CA GLY A 6 9.95 11.41 6.78
C GLY A 6 11.01 11.85 5.75
N GLU A 7 12.27 11.83 6.16
CA GLU A 7 13.41 12.24 5.33
C GLU A 7 13.53 11.39 4.06
N THR A 8 13.24 10.09 4.14
CA THR A 8 13.33 9.17 2.98
C THR A 8 12.41 9.52 1.82
N ALA A 9 11.36 10.31 2.08
CA ALA A 9 10.45 10.80 1.04
C ALA A 9 10.76 12.23 0.58
N CYS A 10 11.46 13.02 1.40
CA CYS A 10 11.64 14.45 1.19
C CYS A 10 13.07 14.85 0.81
N GLU A 11 14.06 14.02 1.15
CA GLU A 11 15.47 14.33 0.90
C GLU A 11 16.02 13.61 -0.33
N ALA A 12 17.13 14.13 -0.85
CA ALA A 12 17.77 13.56 -2.02
C ALA A 12 18.53 12.27 -1.68
N TRP A 13 18.31 11.24 -2.48
CA TRP A 13 19.04 9.98 -2.38
C TRP A 13 20.35 10.03 -3.18
N THR A 14 21.41 9.48 -2.60
CA THR A 14 22.67 9.25 -3.31
C THR A 14 22.57 8.00 -4.17
N ILE A 15 22.87 8.12 -5.45
CA ILE A 15 22.95 6.98 -6.37
C ILE A 15 24.29 6.28 -6.12
N MET A 16 24.25 5.05 -5.61
CA MET A 16 25.44 4.23 -5.34
C MET A 16 25.87 3.45 -6.59
N SER A 17 24.90 2.89 -7.32
CA SER A 17 25.13 2.20 -8.57
C SER A 17 23.85 2.08 -9.39
N VAL A 18 23.99 1.98 -10.70
CA VAL A 18 22.88 1.69 -11.63
C VAL A 18 23.38 0.67 -12.65
N THR A 19 22.57 -0.33 -12.93
CA THR A 19 22.75 -1.32 -13.98
C THR A 19 21.56 -1.29 -14.93
N THR A 20 21.52 -2.18 -15.92
CA THR A 20 20.37 -2.31 -16.83
C THR A 20 19.10 -2.82 -16.13
N SER A 21 19.23 -3.47 -14.96
CA SER A 21 18.14 -4.12 -14.26
C SER A 21 18.02 -3.76 -12.79
N SER A 22 18.86 -2.88 -12.27
CA SER A 22 18.82 -2.45 -10.87
C SER A 22 19.39 -1.05 -10.62
N ALA A 23 18.89 -0.40 -9.57
CA ALA A 23 19.46 0.81 -9.00
C ALA A 23 19.64 0.62 -7.49
N HIS A 24 20.84 0.97 -6.99
CA HIS A 24 21.14 1.04 -5.57
C HIS A 24 21.22 2.51 -5.16
N LEU A 25 20.36 2.88 -4.21
CA LEU A 25 20.23 4.24 -3.69
C LEU A 25 20.52 4.21 -2.19
N ARG A 26 21.06 5.29 -1.65
CA ARG A 26 21.36 5.46 -0.22
C ARG A 26 20.94 6.81 0.28
N ILE A 27 20.43 6.85 1.49
CA ILE A 27 20.22 8.06 2.26
C ILE A 27 20.77 7.87 3.68
N ASP A 28 21.48 8.86 4.17
CA ASP A 28 21.86 8.99 5.59
C ASP A 28 20.88 10.00 6.21
N ALA A 29 19.94 9.49 7.02
CA ALA A 29 18.86 10.30 7.61
C ALA A 29 19.40 11.09 8.78
N SER A 30 19.41 12.42 8.67
CA SER A 30 20.04 13.31 9.66
C SER A 30 19.29 13.38 10.98
N ASP A 31 17.95 13.32 10.93
CA ASP A 31 17.09 13.41 12.12
C ASP A 31 17.18 12.18 13.03
N THR A 32 17.45 11.01 12.45
CA THR A 32 17.47 9.74 13.17
C THR A 32 18.86 9.13 13.30
N GLY A 33 19.82 9.58 12.49
CA GLY A 33 21.14 8.97 12.36
C GLY A 33 21.12 7.63 11.60
N ALA A 34 19.98 7.22 11.08
CA ALA A 34 19.84 5.99 10.35
C ALA A 34 20.40 6.09 8.93
N ARG A 35 20.92 4.97 8.45
CA ARG A 35 21.20 4.78 7.01
C ARG A 35 20.17 3.86 6.40
N VAL A 36 19.66 4.25 5.24
CA VAL A 36 18.77 3.40 4.45
C VAL A 36 19.38 3.17 3.07
N ASP A 37 19.67 1.93 2.76
CA ASP A 37 20.01 1.45 1.43
C ASP A 37 18.75 0.92 0.75
N LYS A 38 18.42 1.42 -0.43
CA LYS A 38 17.29 0.97 -1.24
C LYS A 38 17.80 0.36 -2.54
N ILE A 39 17.45 -0.89 -2.78
CA ILE A 39 17.68 -1.55 -4.06
C ILE A 39 16.35 -1.71 -4.76
N VAL A 40 16.25 -1.13 -5.95
CA VAL A 40 15.11 -1.33 -6.87
C VAL A 40 15.61 -2.18 -8.02
N SER A 41 14.91 -3.26 -8.34
CA SER A 41 15.34 -4.16 -9.42
C SER A 41 14.16 -4.76 -10.18
N VAL A 42 14.44 -5.12 -11.44
CA VAL A 42 13.58 -5.89 -12.33
C VAL A 42 14.29 -7.18 -12.72
N ARG A 43 13.53 -8.18 -13.19
CA ARG A 43 14.08 -9.47 -13.60
C ARG A 43 13.58 -9.86 -14.98
N ASP A 44 14.42 -10.47 -15.79
CA ASP A 44 14.06 -10.91 -17.12
C ASP A 44 12.87 -11.91 -17.09
N GLY A 45 11.91 -11.67 -17.97
CA GLY A 45 10.71 -12.49 -18.10
C GLY A 45 9.70 -12.34 -16.96
N GLN A 46 9.80 -11.25 -16.15
CA GLN A 46 8.84 -10.91 -15.11
C GLN A 46 8.44 -9.44 -15.23
N SER A 47 7.13 -9.16 -15.24
CA SER A 47 6.59 -7.79 -15.15
C SER A 47 6.50 -7.36 -13.68
N SER A 48 7.65 -7.29 -13.01
CA SER A 48 7.72 -7.10 -11.55
C SER A 48 8.79 -6.09 -11.15
N LEU A 49 8.49 -5.35 -10.07
CA LEU A 49 9.38 -4.40 -9.42
C LEU A 49 9.68 -4.91 -8.01
N PHE A 50 10.94 -5.27 -7.78
CA PHE A 50 11.45 -5.71 -6.49
C PHE A 50 12.08 -4.52 -5.76
N GLN A 51 11.70 -4.29 -4.53
CA GLN A 51 12.26 -3.24 -3.68
C GLN A 51 12.74 -3.84 -2.36
N GLU A 52 14.04 -3.70 -2.07
CA GLU A 52 14.65 -4.10 -0.81
C GLU A 52 15.17 -2.84 -0.10
N PHE A 53 14.83 -2.69 1.17
CA PHE A 53 15.27 -1.60 2.04
C PHE A 53 16.09 -2.20 3.17
N THR A 54 17.36 -1.81 3.28
CA THR A 54 18.23 -2.18 4.39
C THR A 54 18.45 -0.98 5.29
N ILE A 55 18.00 -1.08 6.53
CA ILE A 55 18.03 -0.01 7.54
C ILE A 55 19.06 -0.37 8.59
N THR A 56 19.98 0.56 8.87
CA THR A 56 21.01 0.42 9.91
C THR A 56 21.10 1.70 10.74
N GLY A 57 21.54 1.58 12.01
CA GLY A 57 21.74 2.71 12.91
C GLY A 57 20.45 3.32 13.46
N LEU A 58 19.29 2.75 13.17
CA LEU A 58 18.02 3.17 13.75
C LEU A 58 17.85 2.52 15.12
N ASN A 59 17.40 3.28 16.12
CA ASN A 59 17.21 2.77 17.49
C ASN A 59 15.88 3.21 18.07
N GLY A 60 15.06 2.26 18.55
CA GLY A 60 13.75 2.48 19.14
C GLY A 60 12.58 2.16 18.19
N ALA A 61 11.38 2.57 18.59
CA ALA A 61 10.14 2.31 17.89
C ALA A 61 9.88 3.30 16.75
N TYR A 62 9.74 2.80 15.51
CA TYR A 62 9.46 3.64 14.34
C TYR A 62 8.34 3.06 13.48
N SER A 63 7.54 3.96 12.90
CA SER A 63 6.61 3.67 11.82
C SER A 63 7.30 3.82 10.47
N TYR A 64 6.87 3.04 9.49
CA TYR A 64 7.40 3.08 8.14
C TYR A 64 6.38 2.54 7.13
N GLY A 65 6.64 2.75 5.86
CA GLY A 65 5.81 2.24 4.78
C GLY A 65 6.37 2.49 3.39
N THR A 66 5.66 1.97 2.40
CA THR A 66 5.84 2.26 0.99
C THR A 66 4.66 3.09 0.50
N HIS A 67 4.81 3.84 -0.61
CA HIS A 67 3.75 4.74 -1.07
C HIS A 67 3.59 4.68 -2.60
N PRO A 68 3.26 3.52 -3.19
CA PRO A 68 2.90 3.46 -4.60
C PRO A 68 1.55 4.14 -4.83
N ILE A 69 1.46 4.89 -5.93
CA ILE A 69 0.23 5.57 -6.37
C ILE A 69 -0.09 5.06 -7.78
N LEU A 70 -1.28 4.49 -7.94
CA LEU A 70 -1.80 4.06 -9.22
C LEU A 70 -2.55 5.21 -9.91
N ASP A 71 -2.30 5.39 -11.20
CA ASP A 71 -3.05 6.29 -12.06
C ASP A 71 -4.13 5.50 -12.80
N LEU A 72 -5.35 5.62 -12.31
CA LEU A 72 -6.54 4.97 -12.87
C LEU A 72 -7.46 5.97 -13.59
N SER A 73 -6.98 7.22 -13.82
CA SER A 73 -7.78 8.31 -14.40
C SER A 73 -8.21 8.06 -15.85
N SER A 74 -7.50 7.19 -16.56
CA SER A 74 -7.84 6.83 -17.94
C SER A 74 -8.97 5.79 -18.05
N PHE A 75 -9.35 5.18 -16.93
CA PHE A 75 -10.42 4.19 -16.89
C PHE A 75 -11.77 4.84 -16.54
N PRO A 76 -12.88 4.40 -17.12
CA PRO A 76 -14.21 4.85 -16.74
C PRO A 76 -14.50 4.57 -15.26
N VAL A 77 -15.40 5.35 -14.68
CA VAL A 77 -15.92 5.14 -13.32
C VAL A 77 -16.30 3.69 -13.10
N GLY A 78 -15.87 3.12 -11.99
CA GLY A 78 -16.19 1.76 -11.60
C GLY A 78 -15.53 0.65 -12.42
N THR A 79 -14.55 0.95 -13.28
CA THR A 79 -13.92 -0.07 -14.14
C THR A 79 -12.87 -0.89 -13.41
N ALA A 80 -12.02 -0.26 -12.60
CA ALA A 80 -11.01 -0.97 -11.85
C ALA A 80 -11.65 -1.73 -10.67
N ARG A 81 -11.23 -2.99 -10.49
CA ARG A 81 -11.67 -3.86 -9.39
C ARG A 81 -10.58 -3.93 -8.33
N ILE A 82 -10.84 -3.35 -7.16
CA ILE A 82 -9.91 -3.37 -6.03
C ILE A 82 -10.26 -4.54 -5.12
N SER A 83 -9.28 -5.31 -4.73
CA SER A 83 -9.44 -6.42 -3.79
C SER A 83 -8.18 -6.64 -2.96
N THR A 84 -8.31 -7.39 -1.88
CA THR A 84 -7.25 -7.65 -0.91
C THR A 84 -7.37 -9.06 -0.36
N GLY A 85 -6.29 -9.58 0.18
CA GLY A 85 -6.34 -10.80 0.99
C GLY A 85 -7.31 -10.66 2.18
N ALA A 86 -7.63 -11.76 2.83
CA ALA A 86 -8.61 -11.80 3.91
C ALA A 86 -8.30 -10.75 5.00
N LEU A 87 -9.27 -9.88 5.28
CA LEU A 87 -9.13 -8.84 6.28
C LEU A 87 -9.23 -9.42 7.70
N ARG A 88 -8.38 -8.94 8.58
CA ARG A 88 -8.46 -9.11 10.02
C ARG A 88 -9.21 -7.94 10.65
N TRP A 89 -9.00 -6.74 10.13
CA TRP A 89 -9.61 -5.50 10.56
C TRP A 89 -9.47 -4.44 9.48
N ALA A 90 -10.45 -3.56 9.36
CA ALA A 90 -10.37 -2.39 8.50
C ALA A 90 -11.16 -1.22 9.09
N SER A 91 -10.68 0.00 8.86
CA SER A 91 -11.34 1.21 9.33
C SER A 91 -11.02 2.41 8.44
N VAL A 92 -11.98 3.32 8.37
CA VAL A 92 -11.76 4.68 7.88
C VAL A 92 -10.87 5.43 8.87
N VAL A 93 -10.01 6.31 8.38
CA VAL A 93 -9.15 7.10 9.24
C VAL A 93 -9.97 7.90 10.29
N PRO A 94 -9.60 7.86 11.58
CA PRO A 94 -10.32 8.62 12.60
C PRO A 94 -10.13 10.14 12.43
N GLY A 95 -11.20 10.91 12.58
CA GLY A 95 -11.22 12.36 12.52
C GLY A 95 -11.12 12.91 11.08
N ILE A 96 -10.79 14.19 10.96
CA ILE A 96 -10.73 14.88 9.68
C ILE A 96 -9.46 14.46 8.94
N PHE A 97 -9.62 13.92 7.75
CA PHE A 97 -8.56 13.65 6.79
C PHE A 97 -8.47 14.76 5.75
N SER A 98 -9.61 15.15 5.21
CA SER A 98 -9.75 16.19 4.20
C SER A 98 -10.46 17.39 4.80
N ASP A 99 -9.77 18.56 4.87
CA ASP A 99 -10.31 19.74 5.51
C ASP A 99 -11.24 20.53 4.56
N PRO A 100 -12.55 20.62 4.86
CA PRO A 100 -13.47 21.43 4.06
C PRO A 100 -13.08 22.90 3.95
N ASN A 101 -12.39 23.46 4.95
CA ASN A 101 -11.89 24.84 4.91
C ASN A 101 -10.74 25.01 3.91
N ALA A 102 -10.02 23.93 3.60
CA ALA A 102 -9.02 23.88 2.55
C ALA A 102 -9.61 23.49 1.17
N GLY A 103 -10.95 23.44 1.05
CA GLY A 103 -11.64 23.04 -0.18
C GLY A 103 -11.47 21.55 -0.51
N GLU A 104 -11.33 20.73 0.51
CA GLU A 104 -11.25 19.28 0.39
C GLU A 104 -12.56 18.61 0.81
N THR A 105 -12.85 17.45 0.24
CA THR A 105 -14.11 16.73 0.47
C THR A 105 -13.83 15.33 0.99
N GLN A 106 -14.25 15.04 2.22
CA GLN A 106 -14.28 13.69 2.81
C GLN A 106 -15.73 13.20 2.80
N ILE A 107 -15.97 11.95 2.40
CA ILE A 107 -17.30 11.35 2.38
C ILE A 107 -17.42 10.12 3.28
N LEU A 108 -16.33 9.44 3.60
CA LEU A 108 -16.34 8.27 4.48
C LEU A 108 -16.48 8.69 5.95
N ASP A 109 -17.22 7.88 6.73
CA ASP A 109 -17.47 8.16 8.14
C ASP A 109 -16.21 7.93 8.98
N PRO A 110 -15.64 8.98 9.61
CA PRO A 110 -14.36 8.90 10.31
C PRO A 110 -14.37 7.87 11.45
N GLY A 111 -13.43 6.93 11.42
CA GLY A 111 -13.29 5.90 12.43
C GLY A 111 -14.26 4.73 12.29
N ALA A 112 -15.15 4.74 11.29
CA ALA A 112 -16.03 3.62 11.03
C ALA A 112 -15.24 2.37 10.64
N GLU A 113 -15.51 1.25 11.29
CA GLU A 113 -14.98 -0.06 10.93
C GLU A 113 -15.83 -0.72 9.85
N PHE A 114 -15.21 -1.55 9.01
CA PHE A 114 -15.90 -2.29 7.96
C PHE A 114 -15.16 -3.63 7.68
N GLU A 115 -15.86 -4.56 7.03
CA GLU A 115 -15.31 -5.90 6.72
C GLU A 115 -15.13 -6.12 5.22
N ASP A 116 -15.75 -5.28 4.37
CA ASP A 116 -15.71 -5.39 2.91
C ASP A 116 -15.57 -3.99 2.28
N LEU A 117 -14.70 -3.87 1.28
CA LEU A 117 -14.54 -2.64 0.49
C LEU A 117 -15.81 -2.21 -0.26
N ALA A 118 -16.75 -3.14 -0.47
CA ALA A 118 -18.02 -2.85 -1.14
C ALA A 118 -19.04 -2.12 -0.22
N VAL A 119 -18.81 -2.05 1.09
CA VAL A 119 -19.78 -1.52 2.06
C VAL A 119 -19.13 -0.63 3.13
N ILE A 120 -18.37 0.38 2.70
CA ILE A 120 -17.71 1.31 3.63
C ILE A 120 -18.72 2.39 4.06
N PRO A 121 -18.92 2.62 5.38
CA PRO A 121 -19.85 3.62 5.87
C PRO A 121 -19.49 5.05 5.45
N MET A 122 -20.51 5.85 5.10
CA MET A 122 -20.37 7.26 4.72
C MET A 122 -20.99 8.18 5.80
N ILE A 123 -20.51 9.42 5.83
CA ILE A 123 -20.95 10.47 6.77
C ILE A 123 -22.46 10.73 6.69
N ASP A 124 -23.06 10.59 5.51
CA ASP A 124 -24.49 10.80 5.27
C ASP A 124 -25.37 9.59 5.64
N GLY A 125 -24.78 8.54 6.18
CA GLY A 125 -25.46 7.28 6.53
C GLY A 125 -25.59 6.30 5.36
N GLY A 126 -25.07 6.63 4.19
CA GLY A 126 -24.95 5.73 3.04
C GLY A 126 -23.74 4.79 3.15
N VAL A 127 -23.46 4.09 2.05
CA VAL A 127 -22.28 3.24 1.90
C VAL A 127 -21.55 3.54 0.59
N LEU A 128 -20.22 3.48 0.61
CA LEU A 128 -19.39 3.56 -0.58
C LEU A 128 -18.91 2.15 -0.94
N ASP A 129 -19.03 1.79 -2.21
CA ASP A 129 -18.35 0.63 -2.80
C ASP A 129 -17.00 1.06 -3.37
N LEU A 130 -15.94 0.90 -2.57
CA LEU A 130 -14.56 1.17 -2.99
C LEU A 130 -13.94 -0.03 -3.73
N SER A 131 -14.60 -1.18 -3.79
CA SER A 131 -14.13 -2.29 -4.62
C SER A 131 -14.22 -1.98 -6.12
N ASN A 132 -14.94 -0.91 -6.49
CA ASN A 132 -15.11 -0.39 -7.84
C ASN A 132 -14.55 1.04 -7.94
N TYR A 133 -13.51 1.26 -8.74
CA TYR A 133 -12.81 2.55 -8.81
C TYR A 133 -12.51 2.95 -10.27
N PRO A 134 -12.38 4.23 -10.64
CA PRO A 134 -12.68 5.43 -9.83
C PRO A 134 -14.14 5.51 -9.39
N THR A 135 -14.39 6.17 -8.26
CA THR A 135 -15.74 6.42 -7.77
C THR A 135 -16.41 7.55 -8.56
N ALA A 136 -17.75 7.55 -8.63
CA ALA A 136 -18.50 8.62 -9.30
C ALA A 136 -18.43 9.96 -8.55
N THR A 137 -18.30 9.91 -7.22
CA THR A 137 -18.20 11.10 -6.36
C THR A 137 -16.78 11.57 -6.22
N ALA A 138 -16.57 12.87 -6.32
CA ALA A 138 -15.26 13.47 -6.06
C ALA A 138 -15.01 13.54 -4.54
N HIS A 139 -13.91 12.91 -4.09
CA HIS A 139 -13.54 12.89 -2.66
C HIS A 139 -12.07 12.57 -2.42
N GLU A 140 -11.63 12.87 -1.20
CA GLU A 140 -10.32 12.51 -0.66
C GLU A 140 -10.56 11.76 0.65
N ASP A 141 -10.23 10.49 0.68
CA ASP A 141 -10.43 9.65 1.85
C ASP A 141 -9.25 8.70 2.07
N LEU A 142 -9.13 8.18 3.27
CA LEU A 142 -8.10 7.22 3.64
C LEU A 142 -8.72 6.11 4.48
N VAL A 143 -8.47 4.87 4.07
CA VAL A 143 -8.82 3.69 4.86
C VAL A 143 -7.59 2.85 5.16
N MET A 144 -7.61 2.13 6.26
CA MET A 144 -6.56 1.21 6.67
C MET A 144 -7.12 -0.20 6.70
N LEU A 145 -6.41 -1.11 6.04
CA LEU A 145 -6.74 -2.52 5.91
C LEU A 145 -5.65 -3.35 6.57
N THR A 146 -6.00 -4.17 7.55
CA THR A 146 -5.06 -5.13 8.16
C THR A 146 -5.43 -6.53 7.71
N GLN A 147 -4.50 -7.22 7.09
CA GLN A 147 -4.72 -8.54 6.51
C GLN A 147 -4.29 -9.65 7.47
N LYS A 148 -4.94 -10.81 7.35
CA LYS A 148 -4.57 -12.00 8.15
C LYS A 148 -3.24 -12.60 7.70
N GLY A 149 -2.91 -12.47 6.42
CA GLY A 149 -1.85 -13.25 5.76
C GLY A 149 -2.26 -14.72 5.58
N ASP A 150 -1.56 -15.41 4.72
CA ASP A 150 -1.65 -16.85 4.56
C ASP A 150 -0.69 -17.60 5.51
N GLU A 151 -0.53 -18.92 5.31
CA GLU A 151 0.40 -19.75 6.10
C GLU A 151 1.86 -19.30 6.00
N GLN A 152 2.22 -18.59 4.92
CA GLN A 152 3.56 -18.02 4.68
C GLN A 152 3.65 -16.54 5.10
N HIS A 153 2.58 -16.01 5.71
CA HIS A 153 2.43 -14.59 6.07
C HIS A 153 2.39 -13.65 4.87
N LEU A 154 1.96 -14.14 3.71
CA LEU A 154 1.75 -13.30 2.54
C LEU A 154 0.42 -12.56 2.64
N GLY A 155 0.47 -11.27 2.39
CA GLY A 155 -0.67 -10.41 2.16
C GLY A 155 -0.58 -9.77 0.78
N TRP A 156 -1.71 -9.37 0.22
CA TRP A 156 -1.75 -8.80 -1.12
C TRP A 156 -2.88 -7.80 -1.28
N THR A 157 -2.67 -6.84 -2.18
CA THR A 157 -3.69 -5.95 -2.72
C THR A 157 -3.63 -6.03 -4.23
N ALA A 158 -4.77 -6.22 -4.88
CA ALA A 158 -4.88 -6.34 -6.32
C ALA A 158 -5.81 -5.28 -6.91
N VAL A 159 -5.45 -4.78 -8.08
CA VAL A 159 -6.26 -3.86 -8.88
C VAL A 159 -6.34 -4.42 -10.28
N SER A 160 -7.51 -4.98 -10.63
CA SER A 160 -7.78 -5.51 -11.97
C SER A 160 -8.44 -4.43 -12.85
N VAL A 161 -7.91 -4.28 -14.05
CA VAL A 161 -8.47 -3.44 -15.10
C VAL A 161 -8.55 -4.26 -16.39
N PRO A 162 -9.32 -3.87 -17.41
CA PRO A 162 -9.35 -4.59 -18.67
C PRO A 162 -7.94 -4.78 -19.25
N GLY A 163 -7.51 -6.03 -19.40
CA GLY A 163 -6.24 -6.41 -20.01
C GLY A 163 -5.12 -6.73 -19.05
N TYR A 164 -5.14 -6.26 -17.79
CA TYR A 164 -4.14 -6.64 -16.80
C TYR A 164 -4.62 -6.49 -15.35
N THR A 165 -3.93 -7.19 -14.45
CA THR A 165 -4.09 -7.04 -13.01
C THR A 165 -2.77 -6.62 -12.39
N TRP A 166 -2.74 -5.48 -11.69
CA TRP A 166 -1.62 -5.05 -10.85
C TRP A 166 -1.79 -5.61 -9.44
N ILE A 167 -0.67 -6.00 -8.82
CA ILE A 167 -0.65 -6.63 -7.50
C ILE A 167 0.53 -6.08 -6.70
N ALA A 168 0.26 -5.68 -5.45
CA ALA A 168 1.27 -5.53 -4.41
C ALA A 168 1.25 -6.79 -3.53
N LEU A 169 2.42 -7.39 -3.33
CA LEU A 169 2.62 -8.56 -2.46
C LEU A 169 3.59 -8.18 -1.34
N LYS A 170 3.25 -8.56 -0.11
CA LYS A 170 4.00 -8.24 1.09
C LYS A 170 4.07 -9.39 2.08
N ASN A 171 5.01 -9.30 3.00
CA ASN A 171 4.98 -10.07 4.24
C ASN A 171 4.22 -9.26 5.30
N VAL A 172 3.11 -9.79 5.84
CA VAL A 172 2.29 -9.08 6.84
C VAL A 172 2.99 -8.90 8.19
N ARG A 173 4.11 -9.60 8.44
CA ARG A 173 4.94 -9.35 9.62
C ARG A 173 5.79 -8.09 9.49
N ASP A 174 6.16 -7.74 8.25
CA ASP A 174 6.91 -6.52 7.97
C ASP A 174 5.96 -5.34 7.72
N PHE A 175 4.88 -5.57 6.98
CA PHE A 175 3.87 -4.58 6.65
C PHE A 175 2.48 -5.08 7.05
N PRO A 176 2.09 -4.92 8.34
CA PRO A 176 0.83 -5.48 8.86
C PRO A 176 -0.41 -4.90 8.20
N SER A 177 -0.34 -3.67 7.72
CA SER A 177 -1.49 -2.97 7.16
C SER A 177 -1.19 -2.41 5.76
N THR A 178 -2.26 -2.06 5.04
CA THR A 178 -2.24 -1.29 3.80
C THR A 178 -3.15 -0.09 3.97
N LEU A 179 -2.67 1.11 3.64
CA LEU A 179 -3.53 2.26 3.47
C LEU A 179 -4.00 2.31 2.02
N LEU A 180 -5.30 2.51 1.81
CA LEU A 180 -5.83 2.94 0.53
C LEU A 180 -6.12 4.45 0.63
N TRP A 181 -5.31 5.24 -0.05
CA TRP A 181 -5.53 6.66 -0.20
C TRP A 181 -6.33 6.90 -1.48
N VAL A 182 -7.56 7.37 -1.31
CA VAL A 182 -8.44 7.73 -2.42
C VAL A 182 -8.27 9.20 -2.70
N SER A 183 -7.76 9.54 -3.88
CA SER A 183 -7.67 10.92 -4.37
C SER A 183 -8.39 11.02 -5.71
N ASN A 184 -9.65 11.44 -5.65
CA ASN A 184 -10.56 11.41 -6.77
C ASN A 184 -11.25 12.79 -6.99
N GLY A 185 -10.44 13.84 -7.12
CA GLY A 185 -10.94 15.19 -7.40
C GLY A 185 -11.51 15.94 -6.21
N GLY A 186 -11.37 15.40 -5.00
CA GLY A 186 -11.87 16.00 -3.76
C GLY A 186 -11.11 17.24 -3.30
N ARG A 187 -9.95 17.57 -3.88
CA ARG A 187 -9.14 18.77 -3.59
C ARG A 187 -9.37 19.86 -4.62
N THR A 188 -10.19 20.85 -4.29
CA THR A 188 -10.64 21.89 -5.26
C THR A 188 -9.78 23.14 -5.26
N GLN A 189 -9.01 23.41 -4.20
CA GLN A 189 -8.12 24.57 -4.10
C GLN A 189 -6.77 24.35 -4.80
N VAL A 190 -6.03 25.44 -4.99
CA VAL A 190 -4.63 25.42 -5.48
C VAL A 190 -3.76 24.62 -4.52
N PRO A 191 -2.84 23.76 -5.02
CA PRO A 191 -2.44 23.56 -6.43
C PRO A 191 -3.28 22.51 -7.20
N TRP A 192 -4.15 21.79 -6.53
CA TRP A 192 -4.86 20.62 -7.07
C TRP A 192 -5.97 20.97 -8.06
N GLN A 193 -6.83 21.93 -7.72
CA GLN A 193 -7.92 22.46 -8.55
C GLN A 193 -8.84 21.34 -9.13
N GLY A 194 -9.11 20.29 -8.32
CA GLY A 194 -9.92 19.16 -8.75
C GLY A 194 -9.28 18.24 -9.81
N ARG A 195 -8.02 18.46 -10.17
CA ARG A 195 -7.36 17.73 -11.28
C ARG A 195 -6.77 16.38 -10.89
N HIS A 196 -6.61 16.12 -9.59
CA HIS A 196 -6.08 14.86 -9.08
C HIS A 196 -7.23 13.85 -8.98
N VAL A 197 -7.57 13.22 -10.11
CA VAL A 197 -8.71 12.31 -10.27
C VAL A 197 -8.22 10.91 -10.54
N GLY A 198 -8.91 9.89 -10.02
CA GLY A 198 -8.60 8.48 -10.26
C GLY A 198 -7.24 8.05 -9.74
N ARG A 199 -6.72 8.70 -8.69
CA ARG A 199 -5.47 8.28 -8.04
C ARG A 199 -5.79 7.42 -6.84
N LEU A 200 -5.11 6.28 -6.76
CA LEU A 200 -5.22 5.34 -5.65
C LEU A 200 -3.84 5.06 -5.07
N GLY A 201 -3.59 5.54 -3.86
CA GLY A 201 -2.43 5.10 -3.06
C GLY A 201 -2.69 3.69 -2.52
N VAL A 202 -1.74 2.77 -2.70
CA VAL A 202 -1.77 1.42 -2.11
C VAL A 202 -0.50 1.28 -1.27
N GLU A 203 -0.59 1.71 -0.04
CA GLU A 203 0.57 1.96 0.81
C GLU A 203 0.71 0.85 1.85
N ASP A 204 1.69 -0.03 1.69
CA ASP A 204 1.97 -1.06 2.70
C ASP A 204 2.75 -0.45 3.86
N VAL A 205 2.22 -0.56 5.08
CA VAL A 205 2.71 0.19 6.24
C VAL A 205 2.78 -0.65 7.52
N CYS A 206 3.67 -0.19 8.42
CA CYS A 206 3.60 -0.42 9.86
C CYS A 206 3.45 0.97 10.52
N SER A 207 2.21 1.46 10.65
CA SER A 207 1.91 2.81 11.16
C SER A 207 0.47 2.89 11.66
N TYR A 208 0.16 3.95 12.41
CA TYR A 208 -1.22 4.32 12.72
C TYR A 208 -1.73 5.32 11.68
N PHE A 209 -2.36 4.82 10.63
CA PHE A 209 -2.76 5.61 9.47
C PHE A 209 -1.62 6.51 8.97
N HIS A 210 -1.95 7.72 8.52
CA HIS A 210 -1.01 8.77 8.10
C HIS A 210 -0.58 9.70 9.26
N ARG A 211 -0.95 9.38 10.52
CA ARG A 211 -0.81 10.26 11.68
C ARG A 211 0.64 10.46 12.16
N GLY A 212 1.59 9.83 11.50
CA GLY A 212 3.01 9.98 11.81
C GLY A 212 3.46 9.20 13.05
N LEU A 213 4.73 9.39 13.40
CA LEU A 213 5.41 8.61 14.42
C LEU A 213 4.83 8.78 15.83
N VAL A 214 4.41 10.01 16.18
CA VAL A 214 3.88 10.31 17.52
C VAL A 214 2.62 9.49 17.80
N ASP A 215 1.68 9.45 16.87
CA ASP A 215 0.46 8.69 17.04
C ASP A 215 0.69 7.18 16.89
N SER A 216 1.60 6.77 16.01
CA SER A 216 1.98 5.37 15.86
C SER A 216 2.59 4.78 17.15
N ARG A 217 3.36 5.56 17.90
CA ARG A 217 3.94 5.16 19.20
C ARG A 217 2.93 5.04 20.35
N LYS A 218 1.71 5.56 20.18
CA LYS A 218 0.65 5.42 21.19
C LYS A 218 0.05 4.02 21.25
N ASP A 219 0.38 3.19 20.24
CA ASP A 219 -0.04 1.78 20.14
C ASP A 219 -1.57 1.58 20.28
N LEU A 220 -2.33 2.47 19.61
CA LEU A 220 -3.78 2.56 19.73
C LEU A 220 -4.52 1.31 19.25
N LEU A 221 -3.86 0.45 18.46
CA LEU A 221 -4.41 -0.80 17.93
C LEU A 221 -3.87 -2.06 18.63
N SER A 222 -3.15 -1.89 19.75
CA SER A 222 -2.59 -3.02 20.52
C SER A 222 -3.65 -3.99 21.03
N HIS A 223 -4.83 -3.49 21.40
CA HIS A 223 -5.97 -4.33 21.79
C HIS A 223 -6.45 -5.29 20.68
N LEU A 224 -6.18 -4.95 19.41
CA LEU A 224 -6.39 -5.82 18.25
C LEU A 224 -5.14 -6.63 17.89
N GLY A 225 -4.01 -6.42 18.57
CA GLY A 225 -2.72 -7.02 18.25
C GLY A 225 -2.20 -6.59 16.87
N ILE A 226 -2.49 -5.35 16.45
CA ILE A 226 -2.02 -4.75 15.20
C ILE A 226 -0.89 -3.78 15.53
N PRO A 227 0.37 -4.09 15.15
CA PRO A 227 1.50 -3.20 15.43
C PRO A 227 1.44 -1.95 14.52
N THR A 228 1.71 -0.80 15.12
CA THR A 228 1.79 0.51 14.44
C THR A 228 3.21 1.09 14.46
N THR A 229 4.14 0.40 15.10
CA THR A 229 5.59 0.62 15.07
C THR A 229 6.33 -0.71 15.09
N ARG A 230 7.60 -0.68 14.69
CA ARG A 230 8.55 -1.77 14.87
C ARG A 230 9.70 -1.26 15.72
N GLU A 231 10.19 -2.10 16.64
CA GLU A 231 11.43 -1.84 17.36
C GLU A 231 12.64 -2.11 16.47
N PHE A 232 13.57 -1.18 16.47
CA PHE A 232 14.86 -1.27 15.79
C PHE A 232 15.97 -1.18 16.83
N GLY A 233 16.99 -2.03 16.71
CA GLY A 233 18.18 -2.00 17.55
C GLY A 233 19.33 -1.27 16.85
N GLU A 234 20.04 -0.41 17.56
CA GLU A 234 21.14 0.41 17.01
C GLU A 234 22.20 -0.41 16.26
N SER A 235 22.48 -1.62 16.73
CA SER A 235 23.45 -2.54 16.12
C SER A 235 22.82 -3.52 15.14
N GLU A 236 21.52 -3.45 14.93
CA GLU A 236 20.78 -4.37 14.07
C GLU A 236 20.68 -3.85 12.65
N THR A 237 20.66 -4.78 11.71
CA THR A 237 20.31 -4.53 10.30
C THR A 237 18.94 -5.08 10.05
N THR A 238 17.99 -4.20 9.75
CA THR A 238 16.63 -4.60 9.36
C THR A 238 16.49 -4.55 7.85
N THR A 239 16.01 -5.63 7.25
CA THR A 239 15.69 -5.67 5.81
C THR A 239 14.19 -5.82 5.60
N LEU A 240 13.59 -4.86 4.88
CA LEU A 240 12.19 -4.86 4.48
C LEU A 240 12.10 -5.07 2.97
N ARG A 241 11.08 -5.80 2.50
CA ARG A 241 10.90 -6.10 1.07
C ARG A 241 9.48 -5.87 0.62
N SER A 242 9.34 -5.23 -0.53
CA SER A 242 8.07 -5.00 -1.22
C SER A 242 8.18 -5.48 -2.66
N LEU A 243 7.16 -6.14 -3.14
CA LEU A 243 7.06 -6.65 -4.50
C LEU A 243 5.77 -6.15 -5.14
N GLN A 244 5.92 -5.49 -6.28
CA GLN A 244 4.80 -5.11 -7.14
C GLN A 244 4.97 -5.79 -8.48
N PHE A 245 3.87 -6.29 -9.05
CA PHE A 245 3.91 -6.90 -10.37
C PHE A 245 2.59 -6.73 -11.10
N ALA A 246 2.63 -6.88 -12.41
CA ALA A 246 1.44 -6.91 -13.25
C ALA A 246 1.39 -8.21 -14.04
N VAL A 247 0.19 -8.71 -14.26
CA VAL A 247 -0.07 -9.92 -15.03
C VAL A 247 -1.10 -9.61 -16.09
N ASP A 248 -0.85 -10.00 -17.32
CA ASP A 248 -1.84 -9.92 -18.38
C ASP A 248 -3.05 -10.79 -18.01
N THR A 249 -4.22 -10.19 -18.01
CA THR A 249 -5.49 -10.86 -17.73
C THR A 249 -6.50 -10.60 -18.83
N PRO A 250 -7.45 -11.51 -19.11
CA PRO A 250 -8.54 -11.25 -20.01
C PRO A 250 -9.29 -9.96 -19.67
N ALA A 251 -9.88 -9.29 -20.65
CA ALA A 251 -10.59 -8.03 -20.43
C ALA A 251 -11.79 -8.19 -19.46
N GLU A 252 -12.37 -9.37 -19.40
CA GLU A 252 -13.47 -9.76 -18.51
C GLU A 252 -13.00 -10.29 -17.15
N PHE A 253 -11.69 -10.29 -16.87
CA PHE A 253 -11.16 -10.73 -15.57
C PHE A 253 -11.68 -9.83 -14.46
N GLY A 254 -12.33 -10.45 -13.47
CA GLY A 254 -13.01 -9.74 -12.39
C GLY A 254 -12.12 -9.39 -11.21
N ARG A 255 -12.78 -9.26 -10.07
CA ARG A 255 -12.12 -9.00 -8.80
C ARG A 255 -11.32 -10.23 -8.37
N VAL A 256 -10.06 -10.05 -8.02
CA VAL A 256 -9.21 -11.14 -7.48
C VAL A 256 -9.75 -11.59 -6.13
N ILE A 257 -9.93 -12.90 -5.97
CA ILE A 257 -10.34 -13.51 -4.70
C ILE A 257 -9.24 -14.35 -4.05
N ALA A 258 -8.26 -14.80 -4.84
CA ALA A 258 -7.13 -15.55 -4.30
C ALA A 258 -5.86 -15.31 -5.14
N ILE A 259 -4.73 -15.34 -4.45
CA ILE A 259 -3.39 -15.43 -5.04
C ILE A 259 -2.73 -16.65 -4.39
N GLU A 260 -2.46 -17.65 -5.21
CA GLU A 260 -1.81 -18.90 -4.79
C GLU A 260 -0.36 -18.90 -5.26
N THR A 261 0.47 -19.61 -4.51
CA THR A 261 1.89 -19.82 -4.81
C THR A 261 2.16 -21.32 -5.03
N PRO A 262 1.71 -21.88 -6.18
CA PRO A 262 1.72 -23.33 -6.42
C PRO A 262 3.12 -23.93 -6.50
N ALA A 263 4.12 -23.12 -6.80
CA ALA A 263 5.52 -23.51 -6.82
C ALA A 263 6.42 -22.29 -6.62
N ALA A 264 7.70 -22.55 -6.34
CA ALA A 264 8.71 -21.50 -6.31
C ALA A 264 8.75 -20.73 -7.64
N GLY A 265 8.79 -19.38 -7.55
CA GLY A 265 8.80 -18.50 -8.70
C GLY A 265 7.52 -18.50 -9.54
N ARG A 266 6.39 -18.98 -9.03
CA ARG A 266 5.09 -18.98 -9.72
C ARG A 266 3.98 -18.49 -8.83
N VAL A 267 3.11 -17.67 -9.40
CA VAL A 267 1.84 -17.24 -8.79
C VAL A 267 0.68 -17.65 -9.70
N ARG A 268 -0.45 -18.01 -9.09
CA ARG A 268 -1.74 -18.20 -9.75
C ARG A 268 -2.71 -17.19 -9.15
N ILE A 269 -3.36 -16.40 -10.00
CA ILE A 269 -4.31 -15.35 -9.62
C ILE A 269 -5.69 -15.86 -10.04
N ILE A 270 -6.65 -15.81 -9.13
CA ILE A 270 -8.01 -16.34 -9.34
C ILE A 270 -8.99 -15.22 -9.09
N ASP A 271 -9.92 -15.03 -10.02
CA ASP A 271 -11.00 -14.04 -9.89
C ASP A 271 -12.30 -14.63 -9.32
N GLU A 272 -13.26 -13.75 -9.06
CA GLU A 272 -14.56 -14.09 -8.47
C GLU A 272 -15.43 -15.04 -9.32
N GLU A 273 -15.15 -15.16 -10.61
CA GLU A 273 -15.80 -16.09 -11.54
C GLU A 273 -15.06 -17.44 -11.65
N GLY A 274 -13.96 -17.61 -10.89
CA GLY A 274 -13.12 -18.80 -10.93
C GLY A 274 -12.17 -18.89 -12.13
N ARG A 275 -12.04 -17.83 -12.92
CA ARG A 275 -11.00 -17.74 -13.95
C ARG A 275 -9.65 -17.58 -13.30
N SER A 276 -8.63 -18.18 -13.87
CA SER A 276 -7.29 -18.09 -13.32
C SER A 276 -6.23 -17.83 -14.38
N VAL A 277 -5.19 -17.09 -13.99
CA VAL A 277 -3.98 -16.87 -14.78
C VAL A 277 -2.76 -17.22 -13.94
N GLU A 278 -1.75 -17.79 -14.59
CA GLU A 278 -0.46 -18.07 -13.94
C GLU A 278 0.63 -17.16 -14.51
N SER A 279 1.54 -16.74 -13.66
CA SER A 279 2.71 -15.95 -14.06
C SER A 279 3.97 -16.40 -13.33
N LYS A 280 5.11 -16.15 -13.97
CA LYS A 280 6.42 -16.34 -13.36
C LYS A 280 6.76 -15.11 -12.54
N ILE A 281 6.68 -15.23 -11.21
CA ILE A 281 6.99 -14.16 -10.27
C ILE A 281 7.77 -14.78 -9.11
N ASP A 282 8.94 -14.24 -8.81
CA ASP A 282 9.77 -14.66 -7.67
C ASP A 282 9.19 -14.12 -6.35
N TRP A 283 8.02 -14.61 -5.99
CA TRP A 283 7.24 -14.17 -4.84
C TRP A 283 7.95 -14.40 -3.50
N GLU A 284 8.85 -15.38 -3.43
CA GLU A 284 9.66 -15.66 -2.23
C GLU A 284 10.56 -14.50 -1.84
N PHE A 285 10.74 -13.52 -2.73
CA PHE A 285 11.52 -12.32 -2.46
C PHE A 285 11.05 -11.59 -1.20
N VAL A 286 9.73 -11.56 -0.93
CA VAL A 286 9.18 -10.89 0.26
C VAL A 286 9.31 -11.70 1.54
N LEU A 287 9.76 -12.95 1.47
CA LEU A 287 10.01 -13.76 2.65
C LEU A 287 11.37 -13.41 3.28
N PRO A 288 11.53 -13.62 4.60
CA PRO A 288 12.84 -13.52 5.25
C PRO A 288 13.85 -14.44 4.56
N LYS A 289 15.05 -13.93 4.26
CA LYS A 289 16.15 -14.80 3.82
C LYS A 289 16.52 -15.75 4.97
N LYS A 290 16.58 -17.04 4.67
CA LYS A 290 17.04 -18.06 5.61
C LYS A 290 18.52 -17.89 5.91
#